data_4635335c464ef07ebd7a5f205ab03e1f
#
_entry.id   4635335c464ef07ebd7a5f205ab03e1f
#
_cell.length_a   1.000
_cell.length_b   1.000
_cell.length_c   1.000
_cell.angle_alpha   90.00
_cell.angle_beta   90.00
_cell.angle_gamma   90.00
#
_symmetry.space_group_name_H-M   'P 1'
#
loop_
_entity.id
_entity.type
_entity.pdbx_description
1 polymer ?
#
loop_
_entity_poly.entity_id
_entity_poly.type
_entity_poly.pdbx_seq_one_letter_code
_entity_poly.pdbx_strand_id
1 'polypeptide(L)'
;LEARKTKIFTYLGFAKKSGNLCIGANSLARLKKRAYLLISCKTATDNARKDAEKFAKAFGCPLYTSGEFTLEELALKDECKTLAVTDEALANAIISVAEEYGLKLLSGGKKG
;
A
#
# COMPACT_ATOMS: atom_id res chain seq x y z
N LEU A 1 0.07 -18.75 8.85
CA LEU A 1 0.39 -17.32 9.05
C LEU A 1 1.61 -16.92 8.25
N GLU A 2 2.65 -17.72 8.36
CA GLU A 2 3.89 -17.42 7.65
C GLU A 2 3.67 -17.39 6.15
N ALA A 3 2.90 -18.34 5.64
CA ALA A 3 2.67 -18.42 4.20
C ALA A 3 1.96 -17.18 3.67
N ARG A 4 0.99 -16.66 4.43
CA ARG A 4 0.27 -15.47 4.00
C ARG A 4 1.18 -14.26 3.97
N LYS A 5 1.96 -14.09 5.04
CA LYS A 5 2.90 -12.98 5.13
C LYS A 5 3.89 -13.03 3.97
N THR A 6 4.31 -14.22 3.57
CA THR A 6 5.27 -14.39 2.51
C THR A 6 4.77 -13.87 1.16
N LYS A 7 3.50 -14.09 0.83
CA LYS A 7 2.99 -13.60 -0.46
C LYS A 7 3.01 -12.09 -0.55
N ILE A 8 2.58 -11.41 0.51
CA ILE A 8 2.60 -9.94 0.52
C ILE A 8 4.03 -9.45 0.39
N PHE A 9 4.95 -10.04 1.14
CA PHE A 9 6.36 -9.67 1.05
C PHE A 9 6.89 -9.87 -0.36
N THR A 10 6.50 -10.98 -1.01
CA THR A 10 6.97 -11.27 -2.34
C THR A 10 6.51 -10.22 -3.34
N TYR A 11 5.24 -9.85 -3.30
CA TYR A 11 4.73 -8.84 -4.22
C TYR A 11 5.38 -7.49 -3.98
N LEU A 12 5.51 -7.09 -2.71
CA LEU A 12 6.15 -5.82 -2.40
C LEU A 12 7.62 -5.82 -2.77
N GLY A 13 8.28 -6.97 -2.61
CA GLY A 13 9.66 -7.12 -3.03
C GLY A 13 9.84 -6.92 -4.53
N PHE A 14 8.94 -7.50 -5.32
CA PHE A 14 8.98 -7.30 -6.76
C PHE A 14 8.76 -5.84 -7.11
N ALA A 15 7.80 -5.20 -6.45
CA ALA A 15 7.53 -3.79 -6.71
C ALA A 15 8.76 -2.94 -6.39
N LYS A 16 9.43 -3.24 -5.31
CA LYS A 16 10.62 -2.49 -4.90
C LYS A 16 11.75 -2.67 -5.90
N LYS A 17 12.00 -3.92 -6.31
CA LYS A 17 13.07 -4.21 -7.26
C LYS A 17 12.84 -3.57 -8.61
N SER A 18 11.59 -3.53 -9.05
CA SER A 18 11.29 -3.00 -10.36
C SER A 18 11.07 -1.49 -10.36
N GLY A 19 11.24 -0.84 -9.20
CA GLY A 19 11.05 0.60 -9.11
C GLY A 19 9.59 1.01 -9.10
N ASN A 20 8.71 0.10 -8.72
CA ASN A 20 7.28 0.36 -8.70
C ASN A 20 6.71 0.46 -7.29
N LEU A 21 7.57 0.67 -6.30
CA LEU A 21 7.14 0.87 -4.93
C LEU A 21 7.58 2.25 -4.47
N CYS A 22 6.62 3.04 -3.99
CA CYS A 22 6.88 4.37 -3.49
C CYS A 22 6.55 4.38 -2.01
N ILE A 23 7.49 4.80 -1.17
CA ILE A 23 7.33 4.74 0.27
C ILE A 23 7.37 6.14 0.85
N GLY A 24 6.37 6.47 1.65
CA GLY A 24 6.34 7.73 2.37
C GLY A 24 5.61 8.83 1.63
N ALA A 25 5.00 9.74 2.41
CA ALA A 25 4.20 10.83 1.85
C ALA A 25 5.03 11.77 0.96
N ASN A 26 6.27 12.02 1.35
CA ASN A 26 7.11 12.92 0.56
C ASN A 26 7.38 12.35 -0.82
N SER A 27 7.64 11.05 -0.89
CA SER A 27 7.86 10.40 -2.18
C SER A 27 6.60 10.39 -3.01
N LEU A 28 5.46 10.19 -2.37
CA LEU A 28 4.18 10.21 -3.07
C LEU A 28 3.89 11.59 -3.66
N ALA A 29 4.26 12.65 -2.94
CA ALA A 29 4.03 14.01 -3.42
C ALA A 29 4.86 14.32 -4.66
N ARG A 30 5.98 13.61 -4.85
CA ARG A 30 6.84 13.82 -6.01
C ARG A 30 6.64 12.77 -7.09
N LEU A 31 5.69 11.86 -6.87
CA LEU A 31 5.50 10.73 -7.77
C LEU A 31 5.00 11.21 -9.13
N LYS A 32 5.69 10.81 -10.18
CA LYS A 32 5.31 11.17 -11.54
C LYS A 32 4.49 10.08 -12.21
N LYS A 33 4.53 8.88 -11.67
CA LYS A 33 3.75 7.76 -12.17
C LYS A 33 2.42 7.70 -11.43
N ARG A 34 1.45 7.05 -12.05
CA ARG A 34 0.19 6.82 -11.38
C ARG A 34 0.33 5.69 -10.37
N ALA A 35 -0.24 5.86 -9.19
CA ALA A 35 -0.32 4.77 -8.21
C ALA A 35 -1.60 4.00 -8.45
N TYR A 36 -1.52 2.69 -8.33
CA TYR A 36 -2.68 1.81 -8.51
C TYR A 36 -3.16 1.22 -7.21
N LEU A 37 -2.40 1.42 -6.14
CA LEU A 37 -2.76 0.92 -4.81
C LEU A 37 -2.00 1.71 -3.78
N LEU A 38 -2.70 2.15 -2.73
CA LEU A 38 -2.06 2.76 -1.57
C LEU A 38 -2.35 1.91 -0.34
N ILE A 39 -1.36 1.80 0.55
CA ILE A 39 -1.54 1.10 1.82
C ILE A 39 -1.06 2.02 2.92
N SER A 40 -1.93 2.26 3.90
CA SER A 40 -1.60 3.05 5.08
C SER A 40 -1.31 2.10 6.23
N CYS A 41 -0.28 2.41 7.02
CA CYS A 41 0.08 1.56 8.15
C CYS A 41 -0.99 1.66 9.24
N LYS A 42 -1.25 0.54 9.91
CA LYS A 42 -2.21 0.53 11.00
C LYS A 42 -1.79 1.45 12.14
N THR A 43 -0.51 1.80 12.22
CA THR A 43 0.00 2.70 13.24
C THR A 43 0.12 4.14 12.75
N ALA A 44 -0.37 4.44 11.56
CA ALA A 44 -0.30 5.79 11.03
C ALA A 44 -1.17 6.74 11.87
N THR A 45 -0.68 7.97 12.01
CA THR A 45 -1.46 8.99 12.69
C THR A 45 -2.67 9.39 11.86
N ASP A 46 -3.60 10.11 12.47
CA ASP A 46 -4.76 10.59 11.73
C ASP A 46 -4.34 11.48 10.56
N ASN A 47 -3.34 12.33 10.77
CA ASN A 47 -2.85 13.19 9.70
C ASN A 47 -2.26 12.39 8.55
N ALA A 48 -1.47 11.38 8.88
CA ALA A 48 -0.87 10.52 7.85
C ALA A 48 -1.95 9.78 7.07
N ARG A 49 -2.99 9.31 7.76
CA ARG A 49 -4.07 8.60 7.10
C ARG A 49 -4.87 9.54 6.20
N LYS A 50 -5.11 10.77 6.65
CA LYS A 50 -5.81 11.74 5.82
C LYS A 50 -5.02 12.08 4.57
N ASP A 51 -3.70 12.20 4.69
CA ASP A 51 -2.86 12.44 3.54
C ASP A 51 -2.94 11.28 2.55
N ALA A 52 -2.94 10.05 3.06
CA ALA A 52 -3.07 8.88 2.20
C ALA A 52 -4.40 8.89 1.47
N GLU A 53 -5.47 9.31 2.14
CA GLU A 53 -6.79 9.41 1.50
C GLU A 53 -6.77 10.44 0.38
N LYS A 54 -6.11 11.56 0.59
CA LYS A 54 -5.98 12.58 -0.46
C LYS A 54 -5.25 12.04 -1.67
N PHE A 55 -4.13 11.34 -1.44
CA PHE A 55 -3.38 10.76 -2.54
C PHE A 55 -4.20 9.69 -3.27
N ALA A 56 -4.94 8.87 -2.52
CA ALA A 56 -5.75 7.85 -3.15
C ALA A 56 -6.81 8.46 -4.06
N LYS A 57 -7.42 9.55 -3.62
CA LYS A 57 -8.38 10.26 -4.46
C LYS A 57 -7.72 10.85 -5.68
N ALA A 58 -6.57 11.47 -5.50
CA ALA A 58 -5.86 12.10 -6.60
C ALA A 58 -5.46 11.09 -7.66
N PHE A 59 -5.02 9.91 -7.24
CA PHE A 59 -4.62 8.87 -8.17
C PHE A 59 -5.79 8.04 -8.67
N GLY A 60 -6.94 8.12 -8.00
CA GLY A 60 -8.09 7.31 -8.36
C GLY A 60 -7.88 5.84 -8.05
N CYS A 61 -7.19 5.52 -6.97
CA CYS A 61 -6.88 4.15 -6.62
C CYS A 61 -7.41 3.81 -5.22
N PRO A 62 -7.55 2.52 -4.89
CA PRO A 62 -8.02 2.15 -3.57
C PRO A 62 -6.96 2.38 -2.49
N LEU A 63 -7.42 2.64 -1.29
CA LEU A 63 -6.57 2.78 -0.11
C LEU A 63 -6.92 1.67 0.87
N TYR A 64 -5.90 0.92 1.24
CA TYR A 64 -6.03 -0.13 2.26
C TYR A 64 -5.23 0.25 3.48
N THR A 65 -5.56 -0.34 4.63
CA THR A 65 -4.72 -0.24 5.82
C THR A 65 -4.18 -1.63 6.13
N SER A 66 -2.95 -1.65 6.63
CA SER A 66 -2.38 -2.91 7.08
C SER A 66 -3.13 -3.33 8.35
N GLY A 67 -3.56 -4.58 8.39
CA GLY A 67 -4.33 -5.06 9.52
C GLY A 67 -3.49 -5.78 10.55
N GLU A 68 -2.83 -6.84 10.12
CA GLU A 68 -2.04 -7.68 11.02
C GLU A 68 -0.59 -7.27 11.09
N PHE A 69 -0.09 -6.58 10.09
CA PHE A 69 1.32 -6.22 9.99
C PHE A 69 1.49 -4.71 9.91
N THR A 70 2.64 -4.21 10.34
CA THR A 70 2.97 -2.82 10.10
C THR A 70 3.61 -2.71 8.71
N LEU A 71 3.60 -1.51 8.14
CA LEU A 71 4.26 -1.32 6.87
C LEU A 71 5.78 -1.41 7.01
N GLU A 72 6.28 -1.08 8.21
CA GLU A 72 7.70 -1.27 8.46
C GLU A 72 8.11 -2.73 8.28
N GLU A 73 7.25 -3.64 8.73
CA GLU A 73 7.51 -5.07 8.55
C GLU A 73 7.39 -5.49 7.09
N LEU A 74 6.36 -5.00 6.41
CA LEU A 74 6.10 -5.40 5.04
C LEU A 74 7.12 -4.84 4.06
N ALA A 75 7.52 -3.59 4.25
CA ALA A 75 8.44 -2.93 3.34
C ALA A 75 9.88 -3.00 3.81
N LEU A 76 10.12 -3.54 4.99
CA LEU A 76 11.45 -3.64 5.60
C LEU A 76 12.13 -2.27 5.66
N LYS A 77 11.36 -1.26 6.02
CA LYS A 77 11.87 0.10 6.15
C LYS A 77 11.26 0.77 7.36
N ASP A 78 12.11 1.39 8.18
CA ASP A 78 11.65 2.08 9.38
C ASP A 78 10.77 3.28 9.04
N GLU A 79 9.79 3.52 9.90
CA GLU A 79 8.91 4.68 9.79
C GLU A 79 8.13 4.72 8.47
N CYS A 80 7.84 3.57 7.93
CA CYS A 80 7.02 3.50 6.73
C CYS A 80 5.55 3.53 7.14
N LYS A 81 4.90 4.66 6.94
CA LYS A 81 3.48 4.81 7.32
C LYS A 81 2.54 4.75 6.12
N THR A 82 3.06 4.94 4.92
CA THR A 82 2.26 4.91 3.71
C THR A 82 3.12 4.39 2.58
N LEU A 83 2.56 3.53 1.74
CA LEU A 83 3.27 3.10 0.54
C LEU A 83 2.29 3.03 -0.62
N ALA A 84 2.84 3.07 -1.82
CA ALA A 84 2.05 3.00 -3.04
C ALA A 84 2.71 2.03 -4.01
N VAL A 85 1.89 1.31 -4.73
CA VAL A 85 2.35 0.41 -5.79
C VAL A 85 1.96 1.05 -7.11
N THR A 86 2.95 1.26 -7.98
CA THR A 86 2.74 1.97 -9.25
C THR A 86 2.67 1.03 -10.44
N ASP A 87 2.57 -0.26 -10.21
CA ASP A 87 2.40 -1.25 -11.26
C ASP A 87 1.02 -1.88 -11.13
N GLU A 88 0.23 -1.79 -12.18
CA GLU A 88 -1.15 -2.25 -12.13
C GLU A 88 -1.26 -3.74 -11.84
N ALA A 89 -0.43 -4.54 -12.47
CA ALA A 89 -0.49 -5.99 -12.29
C ALA A 89 -0.17 -6.38 -10.84
N LEU A 90 0.87 -5.78 -10.27
CA LEU A 90 1.24 -6.06 -8.89
C LEU A 90 0.17 -5.55 -7.93
N ALA A 91 -0.38 -4.37 -8.20
CA ALA A 91 -1.43 -3.82 -7.36
C ALA A 91 -2.63 -4.76 -7.33
N ASN A 92 -3.04 -5.25 -8.50
CA ASN A 92 -4.17 -6.16 -8.59
C ASN A 92 -3.89 -7.48 -7.87
N ALA A 93 -2.66 -7.97 -7.96
CA ALA A 93 -2.29 -9.20 -7.27
C ALA A 93 -2.40 -9.01 -5.75
N ILE A 94 -1.94 -7.88 -5.25
CA ILE A 94 -2.01 -7.60 -3.82
C ILE A 94 -3.47 -7.44 -3.37
N ILE A 95 -4.25 -6.73 -4.16
CA ILE A 95 -5.66 -6.51 -3.84
C ILE A 95 -6.42 -7.84 -3.79
N SER A 96 -6.10 -8.74 -4.68
CA SER A 96 -6.80 -10.02 -4.75
C SER A 96 -6.60 -10.87 -3.51
N VAL A 97 -5.52 -10.66 -2.77
CA VAL A 97 -5.26 -11.41 -1.54
C VAL A 97 -5.32 -10.54 -0.30
N ALA A 98 -5.71 -9.27 -0.44
CA ALA A 98 -5.61 -8.31 0.65
C ALA A 98 -6.37 -8.76 1.89
N GLU A 99 -7.61 -9.19 1.72
CA GLU A 99 -8.43 -9.57 2.87
C GLU A 99 -7.88 -10.79 3.58
N GLU A 100 -7.30 -11.71 2.81
CA GLU A 100 -6.70 -12.91 3.40
C GLU A 100 -5.53 -12.58 4.29
N TYR A 101 -4.86 -11.47 4.01
CA TYR A 101 -3.66 -11.09 4.75
C TYR A 101 -3.91 -9.98 5.75
N GLY A 102 -5.18 -9.72 6.04
CA GLY A 102 -5.53 -8.78 7.07
C GLY A 102 -5.54 -7.32 6.64
N LEU A 103 -5.38 -7.06 5.36
CA LEU A 103 -5.50 -5.69 4.87
C LEU A 103 -6.98 -5.33 4.79
N LYS A 104 -7.29 -4.10 5.17
CA LYS A 104 -8.68 -3.63 5.14
C LYS A 104 -8.81 -2.45 4.21
N LEU A 105 -9.86 -2.47 3.40
CA LEU A 105 -10.13 -1.37 2.48
C LEU A 105 -10.64 -0.17 3.27
N LEU A 106 -10.01 0.98 3.08
CA LEU A 106 -10.43 2.22 3.72
C LEU A 106 -11.25 3.10 2.79
N SER A 107 -10.86 3.20 1.52
CA SER A 107 -11.59 4.06 0.60
C SER A 107 -11.19 3.73 -0.83
N GLY A 108 -11.96 4.27 -1.79
CA GLY A 108 -11.63 4.13 -3.21
C GLY A 108 -11.77 2.74 -3.76
N GLY A 109 -12.37 1.84 -3.01
CA GLY A 109 -12.53 0.49 -3.46
C GLY A 109 -13.52 0.39 -4.58
N LYS A 110 -13.40 -0.71 -5.34
CA LYS A 110 -14.32 -0.95 -6.39
C LYS A 110 -15.71 -1.16 -5.83
N LYS A 111 -16.64 -0.50 -6.43
CA LYS A 111 -17.99 -0.65 -5.96
C LYS A 111 -18.53 -1.91 -6.49
N GLY A 112 -18.72 -2.78 -5.77
CA GLY A 112 -19.36 -4.00 -6.21
C GLY A 112 -19.25 -4.24 -7.65
#